data_13cf8af63eb37c772ff6e7e25f52243c
#
_entry.id   13cf8af63eb37c772ff6e7e25f52243c
#
_cell.length_a   1.000
_cell.length_b   1.000
_cell.length_c   1.000
_cell.angle_alpha   90.00
_cell.angle_beta   90.00
_cell.angle_gamma   90.00
#
_symmetry.space_group_name_H-M   'P 1'
#
loop_
_entity.id
_entity.type
_entity.pdbx_description
1 polymer ?
#
loop_
_entity_poly.entity_id
_entity_poly.type
_entity_poly.pdbx_seq_one_letter_code
_entity_poly.pdbx_strand_id
1 'polypeptide(L)'
;MRTPFFTVLLFLLATGAHAASGDSLYDVRNAQKLEAGKFSLFGPLAARFKYDKRMVHAAEIAAARARSHSTSRCWHYVKDALVAAQIIPTRPKTEYAKQAAGELTKDYGFQRIKETNPYKAPLGSVLVYGGRGAGHVEIRTEYGFVSDFSTPRPSRRPLIGVYVKPRV
;
A
#
# COMPACT_ATOMS: atom_id res chain seq x y z
N MET A 1 68.40 -37.68 -9.12
CA MET A 1 67.82 -36.66 -8.24
C MET A 1 66.35 -36.42 -8.66
N ARG A 2 65.40 -36.88 -7.88
CA ARG A 2 63.96 -36.84 -8.20
C ARG A 2 63.31 -35.78 -7.35
N THR A 3 62.71 -34.77 -7.99
CA THR A 3 61.89 -33.73 -7.33
C THR A 3 60.45 -34.22 -7.25
N PRO A 4 59.75 -34.10 -6.10
CA PRO A 4 58.32 -34.43 -6.04
C PRO A 4 57.45 -33.21 -6.41
N PHE A 5 56.49 -33.45 -7.29
CA PHE A 5 55.41 -32.54 -7.59
C PHE A 5 54.43 -32.50 -6.41
N PHE A 6 54.23 -31.32 -5.80
CA PHE A 6 53.16 -31.06 -4.84
C PHE A 6 51.91 -30.63 -5.60
N THR A 7 50.93 -31.52 -5.63
CA THR A 7 49.58 -31.21 -6.13
C THR A 7 48.80 -30.53 -5.03
N VAL A 8 48.55 -29.24 -5.21
CA VAL A 8 47.66 -28.47 -4.30
C VAL A 8 46.22 -28.70 -4.73
N LEU A 9 45.47 -29.46 -3.92
CA LEU A 9 44.04 -29.68 -4.11
C LEU A 9 43.26 -28.49 -3.52
N LEU A 10 42.73 -27.63 -4.38
CA LEU A 10 41.93 -26.47 -3.99
C LEU A 10 40.48 -26.93 -3.69
N PHE A 11 40.13 -27.03 -2.41
CA PHE A 11 38.74 -27.23 -1.99
C PHE A 11 37.95 -25.93 -2.14
N LEU A 12 37.10 -25.87 -3.14
CA LEU A 12 36.05 -24.85 -3.25
C LEU A 12 34.94 -25.21 -2.27
N LEU A 13 34.92 -24.49 -1.13
CA LEU A 13 33.77 -24.46 -0.23
C LEU A 13 32.67 -23.63 -0.89
N ALA A 14 31.70 -24.30 -1.49
CA ALA A 14 30.46 -23.68 -1.90
C ALA A 14 29.62 -23.41 -0.64
N THR A 15 29.70 -22.19 -0.13
CA THR A 15 28.76 -21.71 0.90
C THR A 15 27.42 -21.48 0.22
N GLY A 16 26.52 -22.44 0.34
CA GLY A 16 25.13 -22.30 -0.04
C GLY A 16 24.47 -21.21 0.83
N ALA A 17 24.31 -20.03 0.27
CA ALA A 17 23.43 -19.03 0.82
C ALA A 17 22.00 -19.54 0.71
N HIS A 18 21.43 -20.03 1.80
CA HIS A 18 19.99 -20.24 1.92
C HIS A 18 19.34 -18.85 1.91
N ALA A 19 18.84 -18.46 0.73
CA ALA A 19 17.92 -17.35 0.63
C ALA A 19 16.64 -17.76 1.37
N ALA A 20 16.40 -17.16 2.52
CA ALA A 20 15.11 -17.21 3.17
C ALA A 20 14.08 -16.66 2.18
N SER A 21 13.22 -17.55 1.65
CA SER A 21 12.03 -17.17 0.90
C SER A 21 11.05 -16.53 1.87
N GLY A 22 11.24 -15.23 2.12
CA GLY A 22 10.20 -14.40 2.67
C GLY A 22 9.17 -14.22 1.57
N ASP A 23 8.00 -14.84 1.72
CA ASP A 23 6.81 -14.51 0.95
C ASP A 23 6.40 -13.07 1.29
N SER A 24 7.16 -12.11 0.77
CA SER A 24 6.75 -10.73 0.70
C SER A 24 5.71 -10.66 -0.41
N LEU A 25 4.45 -10.43 -0.05
CA LEU A 25 3.35 -10.13 -0.98
C LEU A 25 3.65 -8.90 -1.89
N TYR A 26 4.79 -8.28 -1.69
CA TYR A 26 5.33 -7.18 -2.50
C TYR A 26 6.76 -7.51 -2.95
N ASP A 27 6.86 -8.23 -4.06
CA ASP A 27 8.13 -8.33 -4.78
C ASP A 27 8.36 -7.03 -5.56
N VAL A 28 9.37 -6.28 -5.17
CA VAL A 28 9.80 -5.03 -5.82
C VAL A 28 10.05 -5.23 -7.33
N ARG A 29 10.44 -6.45 -7.74
CA ARG A 29 10.63 -6.81 -9.16
C ARG A 29 9.32 -6.85 -9.94
N ASN A 30 8.20 -7.18 -9.29
CA ASN A 30 6.89 -7.12 -9.92
C ASN A 30 6.42 -5.68 -10.09
N ALA A 31 6.76 -4.76 -9.20
CA ALA A 31 6.47 -3.34 -9.37
C ALA A 31 7.17 -2.76 -10.61
N GLN A 32 8.41 -3.16 -10.90
CA GLN A 32 9.14 -2.74 -12.12
C GLN A 32 8.60 -3.38 -13.40
N LYS A 33 8.11 -4.62 -13.34
CA LYS A 33 7.52 -5.31 -14.50
C LYS A 33 6.16 -4.74 -14.91
N LEU A 34 5.48 -4.11 -13.98
CA LEU A 34 4.20 -3.41 -14.19
C LEU A 34 4.37 -2.05 -14.90
N GLU A 35 5.56 -1.43 -14.84
CA GLU A 35 5.88 -0.22 -15.61
C GLU A 35 6.01 -0.51 -17.13
N ALA A 36 6.34 -1.75 -17.51
CA ALA A 36 6.57 -2.14 -18.91
C ALA A 36 5.33 -2.66 -19.63
N GLY A 37 4.25 -2.98 -18.93
CA GLY A 37 2.99 -3.42 -19.52
C GLY A 37 2.03 -2.26 -19.71
N LYS A 38 1.58 -2.00 -20.94
CA LYS A 38 0.56 -1.01 -21.32
C LYS A 38 -0.85 -1.25 -20.73
N PHE A 39 -0.94 -1.89 -19.57
CA PHE A 39 -2.17 -1.99 -18.80
C PHE A 39 -2.19 -0.84 -17.81
N SER A 40 -3.20 0.01 -17.92
CA SER A 40 -3.50 1.03 -16.92
C SER A 40 -3.67 0.34 -15.56
N LEU A 41 -2.59 0.26 -14.78
CA LEU A 41 -2.54 -0.19 -13.38
C LEU A 41 -3.60 0.48 -12.50
N PHE A 42 -4.23 1.46 -13.03
CA PHE A 42 -5.13 2.37 -12.32
C PHE A 42 -6.60 2.14 -12.64
N GLY A 43 -6.96 1.14 -13.43
CA GLY A 43 -8.35 0.93 -13.87
C GLY A 43 -8.93 2.09 -14.70
N PRO A 44 -10.12 1.93 -15.28
CA PRO A 44 -10.70 2.92 -16.19
C PRO A 44 -10.94 4.30 -15.57
N LEU A 45 -11.07 4.40 -14.25
CA LEU A 45 -11.27 5.67 -13.56
C LEU A 45 -9.97 6.42 -13.28
N ALA A 46 -8.86 5.73 -13.13
CA ALA A 46 -7.58 6.37 -12.87
C ALA A 46 -7.06 7.17 -14.09
N ALA A 47 -7.43 6.75 -15.31
CA ALA A 47 -7.15 7.52 -16.51
C ALA A 47 -7.91 8.87 -16.54
N ARG A 48 -8.99 8.99 -15.77
CA ARG A 48 -9.81 10.21 -15.68
C ARG A 48 -9.37 11.17 -14.59
N PHE A 49 -8.63 10.69 -13.59
CA PHE A 49 -8.20 11.51 -12.46
C PHE A 49 -6.66 11.61 -12.42
N LYS A 50 -6.14 12.80 -12.67
CA LYS A 50 -4.73 13.11 -12.41
C LYS A 50 -4.55 13.27 -10.90
N TYR A 51 -4.18 12.20 -10.21
CA TYR A 51 -3.90 12.23 -8.78
C TYR A 51 -2.42 11.97 -8.49
N ASP A 52 -2.01 12.30 -7.28
CA ASP A 52 -0.62 12.18 -6.85
C ASP A 52 -0.20 10.71 -6.78
N LYS A 53 0.83 10.34 -7.55
CA LYS A 53 1.35 8.97 -7.60
C LYS A 53 1.90 8.48 -6.25
N ARG A 54 2.29 9.39 -5.35
CA ARG A 54 2.72 9.03 -3.99
C ARG A 54 1.63 8.32 -3.19
N MET A 55 0.37 8.42 -3.59
CA MET A 55 -0.73 7.64 -3.00
C MET A 55 -0.53 6.13 -3.19
N VAL A 56 0.01 5.70 -4.33
CA VAL A 56 0.37 4.29 -4.54
C VAL A 56 1.48 3.88 -3.58
N HIS A 57 2.49 4.73 -3.43
CA HIS A 57 3.57 4.49 -2.45
C HIS A 57 3.05 4.43 -1.00
N ALA A 58 2.05 5.24 -0.64
CA ALA A 58 1.40 5.10 0.67
C ALA A 58 0.73 3.74 0.86
N ALA A 59 0.11 3.19 -0.20
CA ALA A 59 -0.47 1.85 -0.17
C ALA A 59 0.60 0.77 0.04
N GLU A 60 1.74 0.89 -0.61
CA GLU A 60 2.89 -0.02 -0.46
C GLU A 60 3.45 0.03 0.97
N ILE A 61 3.65 1.24 1.53
CA ILE A 61 4.10 1.41 2.91
C ILE A 61 3.10 0.79 3.90
N ALA A 62 1.80 1.03 3.70
CA ALA A 62 0.77 0.45 4.54
C ALA A 62 0.79 -1.08 4.47
N ALA A 63 0.94 -1.65 3.28
CA ALA A 63 1.00 -3.08 3.07
C ALA A 63 2.23 -3.73 3.72
N ALA A 64 3.40 -3.09 3.60
CA ALA A 64 4.63 -3.56 4.25
C ALA A 64 4.55 -3.58 5.79
N ARG A 65 3.67 -2.76 6.38
CA ARG A 65 3.46 -2.65 7.83
C ARG A 65 2.22 -3.40 8.31
N ALA A 66 1.41 -3.93 7.40
CA ALA A 66 0.16 -4.61 7.72
C ALA A 66 0.41 -5.86 8.58
N ARG A 67 -0.50 -6.09 9.51
CA ARG A 67 -0.49 -7.28 10.36
C ARG A 67 -1.30 -8.41 9.72
N SER A 68 -1.16 -9.61 10.24
CA SER A 68 -1.94 -10.78 9.79
C SER A 68 -3.44 -10.67 10.10
N HIS A 69 -3.81 -9.83 11.08
CA HIS A 69 -5.20 -9.61 11.49
C HIS A 69 -5.41 -8.17 11.98
N SER A 70 -6.68 -7.74 12.02
CA SER A 70 -7.02 -6.41 12.50
C SER A 70 -6.69 -6.22 13.98
N THR A 71 -6.12 -5.07 14.29
CA THR A 71 -5.83 -4.59 15.65
C THR A 71 -6.73 -3.42 16.06
N SER A 72 -7.77 -3.13 15.27
CA SER A 72 -8.68 -1.99 15.45
C SER A 72 -7.99 -0.62 15.37
N ARG A 73 -6.87 -0.54 14.65
CA ARG A 73 -6.04 0.66 14.50
C ARG A 73 -5.96 1.14 13.04
N CYS A 74 -6.97 0.83 12.23
CA CYS A 74 -7.00 1.11 10.80
C CYS A 74 -6.61 2.56 10.45
N TRP A 75 -7.21 3.55 11.10
CA TRP A 75 -6.90 4.96 10.83
C TRP A 75 -5.49 5.35 11.27
N HIS A 76 -4.99 4.78 12.34
CA HIS A 76 -3.62 5.00 12.79
C HIS A 76 -2.59 4.58 11.72
N TYR A 77 -2.75 3.39 11.17
CA TYR A 77 -1.84 2.85 10.13
C TYR A 77 -1.91 3.65 8.82
N VAL A 78 -3.13 4.01 8.39
CA VAL A 78 -3.32 4.81 7.17
C VAL A 78 -2.71 6.20 7.32
N LYS A 79 -2.91 6.87 8.47
CA LYS A 79 -2.24 8.16 8.76
C LYS A 79 -0.73 8.07 8.59
N ASP A 80 -0.13 7.07 9.23
CA ASP A 80 1.34 6.91 9.23
C ASP A 80 1.86 6.61 7.82
N ALA A 81 1.11 5.87 7.00
CA ALA A 81 1.46 5.60 5.61
C ALA A 81 1.38 6.87 4.73
N LEU A 82 0.34 7.71 4.91
CA LEU A 82 0.18 8.96 4.17
C LEU A 82 1.30 9.96 4.50
N VAL A 83 1.70 10.06 5.77
CA VAL A 83 2.83 10.91 6.19
C VAL A 83 4.15 10.37 5.63
N ALA A 84 4.39 9.06 5.78
CA ALA A 84 5.63 8.44 5.32
C ALA A 84 5.82 8.54 3.79
N ALA A 85 4.73 8.48 3.02
CA ALA A 85 4.74 8.72 1.58
C ALA A 85 4.79 10.21 1.20
N GLN A 86 4.84 11.12 2.17
CA GLN A 86 4.86 12.57 1.97
C GLN A 86 3.63 13.10 1.18
N ILE A 87 2.49 12.42 1.27
CA ILE A 87 1.21 12.87 0.71
C ILE A 87 0.64 14.02 1.52
N ILE A 88 0.81 13.94 2.83
CA ILE A 88 0.42 14.96 3.80
C ILE A 88 1.62 15.35 4.64
N PRO A 89 1.78 16.65 4.97
CA PRO A 89 2.94 17.13 5.70
C PRO A 89 2.91 16.77 7.19
N THR A 90 1.74 16.60 7.76
CA THR A 90 1.54 16.34 9.19
C THR A 90 0.53 15.20 9.39
N ARG A 91 0.63 14.55 10.55
CA ARG A 91 -0.27 13.47 10.89
C ARG A 91 -1.67 13.99 11.24
N PRO A 92 -2.75 13.43 10.64
CA PRO A 92 -4.13 13.80 10.97
C PRO A 92 -4.43 13.63 12.46
N LYS A 93 -5.26 14.54 13.00
CA LYS A 93 -5.56 14.63 14.43
C LYS A 93 -6.79 13.83 14.83
N THR A 94 -7.76 13.65 13.93
CA THR A 94 -9.02 12.96 14.25
C THR A 94 -8.76 11.54 14.77
N GLU A 95 -9.57 11.12 15.73
CA GLU A 95 -9.43 9.82 16.39
C GLU A 95 -10.14 8.71 15.61
N TYR A 96 -11.38 8.97 15.18
CA TYR A 96 -12.21 7.96 14.54
C TYR A 96 -12.03 7.92 13.03
N ALA A 97 -11.97 6.70 12.47
CA ALA A 97 -11.79 6.47 11.05
C ALA A 97 -12.84 7.18 10.18
N LYS A 98 -14.10 7.22 10.59
CA LYS A 98 -15.18 7.93 9.87
C LYS A 98 -14.96 9.44 9.74
N GLN A 99 -14.14 10.04 10.61
CA GLN A 99 -13.80 11.47 10.56
C GLN A 99 -12.72 11.76 9.50
N ALA A 100 -12.01 10.74 9.03
CA ALA A 100 -10.98 10.87 7.99
C ALA A 100 -11.51 11.59 6.75
N ALA A 101 -12.75 11.34 6.36
CA ALA A 101 -13.39 11.99 5.22
C ALA A 101 -13.34 13.53 5.28
N GLY A 102 -13.71 14.08 6.41
CA GLY A 102 -13.72 15.53 6.64
C GLY A 102 -12.30 16.10 6.74
N GLU A 103 -11.44 15.47 7.53
CA GLU A 103 -10.07 15.93 7.74
C GLU A 103 -9.24 15.88 6.46
N LEU A 104 -9.30 14.77 5.71
CA LEU A 104 -8.59 14.64 4.44
C LEU A 104 -8.99 15.71 3.42
N THR A 105 -10.28 16.03 3.35
CA THR A 105 -10.75 17.05 2.40
C THR A 105 -10.46 18.47 2.85
N LYS A 106 -10.72 18.81 4.10
CA LYS A 106 -10.61 20.19 4.61
C LYS A 106 -9.17 20.59 4.86
N ASP A 107 -8.37 19.71 5.47
CA ASP A 107 -7.07 20.06 5.99
C ASP A 107 -5.94 19.64 5.05
N TYR A 108 -6.17 18.61 4.22
CA TYR A 108 -5.14 18.03 3.36
C TYR A 108 -5.46 18.10 1.86
N GLY A 109 -6.59 18.71 1.47
CA GLY A 109 -6.93 18.96 0.07
C GLY A 109 -7.18 17.69 -0.75
N PHE A 110 -7.60 16.59 -0.12
CA PHE A 110 -8.09 15.43 -0.85
C PHE A 110 -9.43 15.74 -1.50
N GLN A 111 -9.72 15.08 -2.61
CA GLN A 111 -11.00 15.17 -3.30
C GLN A 111 -11.74 13.85 -3.21
N ARG A 112 -13.03 13.92 -2.90
CA ARG A 112 -13.93 12.79 -3.01
C ARG A 112 -14.27 12.57 -4.48
N ILE A 113 -14.09 11.35 -4.98
CA ILE A 113 -14.49 10.96 -6.33
C ILE A 113 -15.86 10.27 -6.32
N LYS A 114 -16.54 10.27 -7.49
CA LYS A 114 -17.89 9.68 -7.65
C LYS A 114 -17.88 8.14 -7.79
N GLU A 115 -16.86 7.48 -7.23
CA GLU A 115 -16.81 6.02 -7.25
C GLU A 115 -17.47 5.46 -5.99
N THR A 116 -18.38 4.54 -6.17
CA THR A 116 -19.12 3.88 -5.09
C THR A 116 -18.78 2.39 -4.94
N ASN A 117 -18.10 1.81 -5.94
CA ASN A 117 -17.63 0.45 -5.89
C ASN A 117 -16.17 0.41 -5.42
N PRO A 118 -15.87 -0.11 -4.22
CA PRO A 118 -14.50 -0.17 -3.69
C PRO A 118 -13.50 -0.86 -4.62
N TYR A 119 -13.93 -1.88 -5.36
CA TYR A 119 -13.05 -2.61 -6.28
C TYR A 119 -12.64 -1.79 -7.51
N LYS A 120 -13.42 -0.76 -7.87
CA LYS A 120 -13.12 0.16 -8.97
C LYS A 120 -12.37 1.41 -8.51
N ALA A 121 -12.14 1.56 -7.21
CA ALA A 121 -11.38 2.67 -6.66
C ALA A 121 -9.94 2.66 -7.23
N PRO A 122 -9.39 3.84 -7.57
CA PRO A 122 -8.01 3.95 -8.04
C PRO A 122 -7.01 3.41 -7.01
N LEU A 123 -5.89 2.84 -7.48
CA LEU A 123 -4.83 2.38 -6.60
C LEU A 123 -4.30 3.53 -5.75
N GLY A 124 -4.06 3.27 -4.47
CA GLY A 124 -3.62 4.26 -3.50
C GLY A 124 -4.75 5.14 -2.95
N SER A 125 -5.97 5.12 -3.51
CA SER A 125 -7.09 5.89 -2.96
C SER A 125 -7.43 5.45 -1.53
N VAL A 126 -7.83 6.42 -0.72
CA VAL A 126 -8.30 6.18 0.66
C VAL A 126 -9.81 5.98 0.63
N LEU A 127 -10.26 4.83 1.13
CA LEU A 127 -11.67 4.50 1.26
C LEU A 127 -12.08 4.68 2.72
N VAL A 128 -13.10 5.49 2.95
CA VAL A 128 -13.62 5.79 4.29
C VAL A 128 -15.01 5.20 4.43
N TYR A 129 -15.22 4.48 5.52
CA TYR A 129 -16.48 3.79 5.82
C TYR A 129 -17.08 4.27 7.13
N GLY A 130 -18.40 4.36 7.16
CA GLY A 130 -19.20 4.77 8.30
C GLY A 130 -19.72 3.60 9.13
N GLY A 131 -20.96 3.76 9.58
CA GLY A 131 -21.66 2.80 10.43
C GLY A 131 -21.42 3.03 11.92
N ARG A 132 -21.80 2.03 12.75
CA ARG A 132 -21.67 2.11 14.22
C ARG A 132 -20.21 2.21 14.66
N GLY A 133 -19.95 2.94 15.73
CA GLY A 133 -18.62 3.11 16.35
C GLY A 133 -17.70 4.02 15.52
N ALA A 134 -16.41 3.70 15.50
CA ALA A 134 -15.35 4.51 14.91
C ALA A 134 -15.34 4.54 13.37
N GLY A 135 -16.12 3.68 12.69
CA GLY A 135 -16.03 3.50 11.26
C GLY A 135 -14.84 2.61 10.86
N HIS A 136 -14.41 2.73 9.60
CA HIS A 136 -13.22 2.05 9.09
C HIS A 136 -12.57 2.89 7.99
N VAL A 137 -11.27 2.69 7.76
CA VAL A 137 -10.53 3.31 6.67
C VAL A 137 -9.50 2.32 6.15
N GLU A 138 -9.34 2.30 4.83
CA GLU A 138 -8.37 1.45 4.15
C GLU A 138 -7.84 2.14 2.89
N ILE A 139 -6.71 1.67 2.36
CA ILE A 139 -6.14 2.12 1.09
C ILE A 139 -6.32 1.02 0.06
N ARG A 140 -6.71 1.39 -1.15
CA ARG A 140 -6.81 0.47 -2.29
C ARG A 140 -5.43 0.06 -2.76
N THR A 141 -5.16 -1.24 -2.80
CA THR A 141 -3.94 -1.84 -3.34
C THR A 141 -4.25 -2.66 -4.60
N GLU A 142 -3.25 -3.13 -5.29
CA GLU A 142 -3.42 -4.01 -6.44
C GLU A 142 -4.13 -5.32 -6.05
N TYR A 143 -3.77 -5.89 -4.91
CA TYR A 143 -4.27 -7.19 -4.43
C TYR A 143 -5.46 -7.11 -3.48
N GLY A 144 -5.99 -5.92 -3.27
CA GLY A 144 -7.13 -5.72 -2.37
C GLY A 144 -7.08 -4.40 -1.62
N PHE A 145 -7.14 -4.47 -0.30
CA PHE A 145 -7.26 -3.32 0.58
C PHE A 145 -6.34 -3.49 1.78
N VAL A 146 -5.79 -2.38 2.26
CA VAL A 146 -4.87 -2.38 3.40
C VAL A 146 -5.24 -1.29 4.40
N SER A 147 -5.17 -1.65 5.66
CA SER A 147 -5.28 -0.75 6.81
C SER A 147 -4.22 -1.12 7.85
N ASP A 148 -4.60 -1.54 9.05
CA ASP A 148 -3.74 -2.22 10.03
C ASP A 148 -3.50 -3.70 9.69
N PHE A 149 -4.24 -4.23 8.70
CA PHE A 149 -4.07 -5.55 8.09
C PHE A 149 -4.42 -5.51 6.60
N SER A 150 -3.99 -6.52 5.85
CA SER A 150 -4.31 -6.67 4.43
C SER A 150 -5.46 -7.64 4.21
N THR A 151 -6.33 -7.34 3.22
CA THR A 151 -7.48 -8.18 2.86
C THR A 151 -7.80 -8.07 1.37
N PRO A 152 -8.19 -9.17 0.70
CA PRO A 152 -8.64 -9.11 -0.69
C PRO A 152 -10.05 -8.50 -0.85
N ARG A 153 -10.80 -8.38 0.23
CA ARG A 153 -12.18 -7.87 0.23
C ARG A 153 -12.26 -6.54 0.97
N PRO A 154 -13.03 -5.57 0.45
CA PRO A 154 -13.25 -4.30 1.14
C PRO A 154 -14.09 -4.49 2.40
N SER A 155 -14.06 -3.49 3.25
CA SER A 155 -14.92 -3.43 4.43
C SER A 155 -16.40 -3.57 4.04
N ARG A 156 -17.16 -4.33 4.83
CA ARG A 156 -18.61 -4.48 4.67
C ARG A 156 -19.42 -3.32 5.22
N ARG A 157 -18.77 -2.32 5.81
CA ARG A 157 -19.42 -1.12 6.35
C ARG A 157 -19.89 -0.20 5.22
N PRO A 158 -20.89 0.66 5.47
CA PRO A 158 -21.33 1.63 4.46
C PRO A 158 -20.18 2.54 4.03
N LEU A 159 -19.89 2.60 2.72
CA LEU A 159 -18.86 3.47 2.16
C LEU A 159 -19.31 4.93 2.24
N ILE A 160 -18.56 5.78 2.92
CA ILE A 160 -18.75 7.24 2.95
C ILE A 160 -18.23 7.83 1.64
N GLY A 161 -17.06 7.38 1.19
CA GLY A 161 -16.48 7.83 -0.07
C GLY A 161 -15.08 7.30 -0.33
N VAL A 162 -14.66 7.53 -1.57
CA VAL A 162 -13.31 7.27 -2.07
C VAL A 162 -12.60 8.60 -2.27
N TYR A 163 -11.40 8.73 -1.73
CA TYR A 163 -10.65 9.99 -1.66
C TYR A 163 -9.30 9.84 -2.34
N VAL A 164 -8.96 10.83 -3.17
CA VAL A 164 -7.66 10.93 -3.85
C VAL A 164 -7.05 12.29 -3.59
N LYS A 165 -5.73 12.37 -3.54
CA LYS A 165 -4.98 13.63 -3.53
C LYS A 165 -4.77 14.07 -4.98
N PRO A 166 -5.30 15.22 -5.43
CA PRO A 166 -5.01 15.74 -6.75
C PRO A 166 -3.52 15.96 -6.94
N ARG A 167 -3.04 15.77 -8.17
CA ARG A 167 -1.70 16.20 -8.53
C ARG A 167 -1.70 17.74 -8.66
N VAL A 168 -0.88 18.38 -7.89
CA VAL A 168 -0.57 19.81 -8.04
C VAL A 168 0.44 19.99 -9.16
#